data_343230963e2cdf6e209b03b6e71b1f9a
#
_entry.id   343230963e2cdf6e209b03b6e71b1f9a
#
_cell.length_a   1.000
_cell.length_b   1.000
_cell.length_c   1.000
_cell.angle_alpha   90.00
_cell.angle_beta   90.00
_cell.angle_gamma   90.00
#
_symmetry.space_group_name_H-M   'P 1'
#
loop_
_entity.id
_entity.type
_entity.pdbx_description
1 polymer ?
#
loop_
_entity_poly.entity_id
_entity_poly.type
_entity_poly.pdbx_seq_one_letter_code
_entity_poly.pdbx_strand_id
1 'polypeptide(L)'
;MHLDRIRGAVVAASFALFATSAAFGQQQLASAAPSPASSSEKVSGERVSGEKVLGPPNVIVIVADDLGYGDLSEQGDKQINTPNIDSIAKNGVHFTNGYVTGPYCSPTRAGLISGRYQERHGHDFNPDGEYDDGPEVGLSLDESTIADAFHSAGYHTAAVGKWHLGVTPELVPTSRGFDEFFGFLPAAHAYLHPPGATPPFKAKIPGQHPGSLLRNTTVVEEKEYTTDAFGREASAFVRRSAGKPFFLYLATNAVHEPLQAPQNYLDRFPNVTGKRKTYLAMLSALDDNVGKVLTALRETGAEDNTLITFISDNGGPPVNGSNNGPLHGYKASVWEGGIRVPFYVQWKAKIPQGVTIDRPVAQIDIFPSAIEAAGIPTPKNKNFDGVSFLPLAEQKVDVATHKQLFWRFGAQWAVRDENWKLALTPGAKTPALYDLSNDIGETTDHAAEHPELVAKLTSEWQDWNKDNVDPRWVPPGFRNQPTPREIPIKESDEAAK
;
A
#
# COMPACT_ATOMS: atom_id res chain seq x y z
N MET A 1 6.69 25.03 60.62
CA MET A 1 5.96 24.65 61.83
C MET A 1 5.26 23.33 61.57
N HIS A 2 5.78 22.28 62.30
CA HIS A 2 5.29 20.91 62.55
C HIS A 2 4.89 20.02 61.33
N LEU A 3 5.68 19.00 60.94
CA LEU A 3 6.12 17.74 61.58
C LEU A 3 5.00 16.97 62.28
N ASP A 4 4.71 15.76 61.70
CA ASP A 4 4.90 14.41 62.28
C ASP A 4 4.32 13.36 61.31
N ARG A 5 5.07 12.45 60.79
CA ARG A 5 5.50 11.08 61.13
C ARG A 5 4.42 10.23 61.81
N ILE A 6 4.03 9.11 61.21
CA ILE A 6 3.95 7.80 61.86
C ILE A 6 4.18 6.67 60.83
N ARG A 7 4.96 5.71 61.29
CA ARG A 7 5.53 4.48 60.72
C ARG A 7 4.59 3.27 60.87
N GLY A 8 4.87 2.22 60.10
CA GLY A 8 4.73 0.80 60.49
C GLY A 8 3.58 0.11 59.77
N ALA A 9 3.64 -1.09 59.26
CA ALA A 9 4.44 -2.25 59.62
C ALA A 9 4.54 -3.25 58.44
N VAL A 10 5.64 -3.95 58.41
CA VAL A 10 5.97 -5.14 57.62
C VAL A 10 5.24 -6.35 58.20
N VAL A 11 4.67 -7.21 57.37
CA VAL A 11 4.44 -8.64 57.71
C VAL A 11 4.93 -9.50 56.57
N ALA A 12 5.99 -10.22 56.83
CA ALA A 12 6.47 -11.36 56.07
C ALA A 12 5.82 -12.64 56.60
N ALA A 13 5.45 -13.53 55.74
CA ALA A 13 5.17 -14.91 56.11
C ALA A 13 5.79 -15.86 55.09
N SER A 14 6.75 -16.64 55.55
CA SER A 14 7.47 -17.72 54.88
C SER A 14 6.79 -19.05 55.14
N PHE A 15 7.33 -20.11 54.46
CA PHE A 15 7.19 -21.57 54.64
C PHE A 15 6.06 -22.24 53.79
N ALA A 16 6.26 -23.39 53.18
CA ALA A 16 7.21 -24.46 53.39
C ALA A 16 7.45 -25.32 52.12
N LEU A 17 8.65 -25.88 52.06
CA LEU A 17 9.09 -26.99 51.22
C LEU A 17 8.28 -28.27 51.50
N PHE A 18 8.07 -29.09 50.46
CA PHE A 18 8.08 -30.57 50.62
C PHE A 18 8.90 -31.18 49.45
N ALA A 19 10.01 -31.77 49.86
CA ALA A 19 10.81 -32.68 49.09
C ALA A 19 10.41 -34.12 49.43
N THR A 20 10.26 -34.98 48.43
CA THR A 20 10.38 -36.45 48.63
C THR A 20 11.27 -37.04 47.55
N SER A 21 12.36 -37.59 48.00
CA SER A 21 13.36 -38.38 47.32
C SER A 21 13.01 -39.87 47.37
N ALA A 22 13.32 -40.61 46.30
CA ALA A 22 13.76 -42.04 46.32
C ALA A 22 14.24 -42.33 44.90
N ALA A 23 15.43 -42.52 44.59
CA ALA A 23 16.53 -43.42 44.93
C ALA A 23 16.45 -44.82 44.24
N PHE A 24 17.57 -45.12 43.58
CA PHE A 24 18.19 -46.41 43.25
C PHE A 24 17.85 -47.13 41.93
N GLY A 25 18.94 -47.39 41.18
CA GLY A 25 19.10 -48.44 40.19
C GLY A 25 20.29 -48.24 39.26
N GLN A 26 21.53 -48.26 39.80
CA GLN A 26 22.73 -48.47 38.98
C GLN A 26 22.85 -49.95 38.65
N GLN A 27 23.14 -50.30 37.38
CA GLN A 27 23.92 -51.51 37.05
C GLN A 27 24.90 -51.18 35.95
N GLN A 28 26.13 -51.46 36.27
CA GLN A 28 27.36 -51.36 35.48
C GLN A 28 27.67 -52.60 34.69
N LEU A 29 28.43 -52.45 33.59
CA LEU A 29 29.45 -53.29 32.97
C LEU A 29 29.02 -54.45 32.06
N ALA A 30 29.40 -54.35 30.77
CA ALA A 30 30.51 -55.19 30.27
C ALA A 30 30.94 -54.77 28.86
N SER A 31 32.24 -54.59 28.71
CA SER A 31 33.02 -54.32 27.50
C SER A 31 33.12 -55.60 26.63
N ALA A 32 33.06 -55.41 25.28
CA ALA A 32 33.79 -56.26 24.34
C ALA A 32 33.79 -55.59 22.94
N ALA A 33 34.96 -55.29 22.42
CA ALA A 33 35.31 -55.25 21.01
C ALA A 33 36.29 -56.37 20.69
N PRO A 34 36.71 -56.67 19.42
CA PRO A 34 36.34 -56.11 18.11
C PRO A 34 36.15 -57.11 16.94
N SER A 35 35.59 -56.62 15.81
CA SER A 35 35.92 -56.88 14.37
C SER A 35 35.83 -58.29 13.75
N PRO A 36 35.84 -58.52 12.38
CA PRO A 36 35.56 -57.56 11.28
C PRO A 36 34.64 -58.07 10.13
N ALA A 37 34.28 -57.16 9.23
CA ALA A 37 34.07 -57.35 7.80
C ALA A 37 32.99 -58.29 7.24
N SER A 38 32.01 -57.77 6.53
CA SER A 38 31.88 -57.87 5.06
C SER A 38 30.52 -57.36 4.55
N SER A 39 30.58 -56.96 3.30
CA SER A 39 29.50 -56.71 2.33
C SER A 39 28.88 -55.31 2.31
N SER A 40 29.40 -54.58 1.34
CA SER A 40 28.81 -53.39 0.72
C SER A 40 27.46 -53.70 0.08
N GLU A 41 26.37 -53.37 0.71
CA GLU A 41 25.11 -53.05 0.02
C GLU A 41 25.10 -51.60 -0.32
N LYS A 42 25.15 -51.32 -1.62
CA LYS A 42 24.82 -49.98 -2.18
C LYS A 42 23.35 -49.70 -1.91
N VAL A 43 23.04 -49.02 -0.83
CA VAL A 43 21.80 -48.32 -0.70
C VAL A 43 21.86 -47.14 -1.71
N SER A 44 21.17 -47.31 -2.84
CA SER A 44 20.87 -46.24 -3.75
C SER A 44 20.07 -45.20 -2.97
N GLY A 45 20.76 -44.18 -2.47
CA GLY A 45 20.11 -43.02 -1.90
C GLY A 45 19.29 -42.36 -2.99
N GLU A 46 17.97 -42.51 -2.96
CA GLU A 46 17.07 -41.56 -3.61
C GLU A 46 17.46 -40.17 -3.12
N ARG A 47 17.99 -39.38 -4.03
CA ARG A 47 18.14 -37.96 -3.80
C ARG A 47 16.72 -37.44 -3.59
N VAL A 48 16.35 -37.16 -2.36
CA VAL A 48 15.27 -36.22 -2.05
C VAL A 48 15.58 -34.96 -2.88
N SER A 49 14.71 -34.65 -3.81
CA SER A 49 14.81 -33.48 -4.66
C SER A 49 15.09 -32.26 -3.77
N GLY A 50 16.30 -31.72 -3.90
CA GLY A 50 16.73 -30.61 -3.09
C GLY A 50 15.80 -29.43 -3.31
N GLU A 51 15.06 -29.08 -2.30
CA GLU A 51 14.31 -27.84 -2.23
C GLU A 51 15.32 -26.72 -2.48
N LYS A 52 15.13 -25.99 -3.59
CA LYS A 52 16.03 -24.90 -3.98
C LYS A 52 15.96 -23.86 -2.87
N VAL A 53 16.99 -23.73 -2.06
CA VAL A 53 17.06 -22.67 -1.04
C VAL A 53 17.02 -21.34 -1.78
N LEU A 54 15.88 -20.65 -1.70
CA LEU A 54 15.71 -19.33 -2.28
C LEU A 54 16.47 -18.32 -1.44
N GLY A 55 17.23 -17.45 -2.09
CA GLY A 55 17.83 -16.27 -1.45
C GLY A 55 16.75 -15.27 -1.01
N PRO A 56 17.16 -14.11 -0.46
CA PRO A 56 16.23 -13.04 -0.15
C PRO A 56 15.39 -12.67 -1.39
N PRO A 57 14.05 -12.52 -1.26
CA PRO A 57 13.19 -12.19 -2.40
C PRO A 57 13.42 -10.76 -2.87
N ASN A 58 13.16 -10.51 -4.15
CA ASN A 58 12.96 -9.15 -4.61
C ASN A 58 11.56 -8.68 -4.23
N VAL A 59 11.37 -7.37 -4.15
CA VAL A 59 10.06 -6.75 -3.89
C VAL A 59 9.78 -5.68 -4.92
N ILE A 60 8.59 -5.73 -5.51
CA ILE A 60 8.08 -4.71 -6.44
C ILE A 60 6.71 -4.25 -5.94
N VAL A 61 6.55 -2.95 -5.80
CA VAL A 61 5.25 -2.31 -5.54
C VAL A 61 4.89 -1.47 -6.76
N ILE A 62 3.80 -1.82 -7.43
CA ILE A 62 3.28 -1.13 -8.61
C ILE A 62 2.04 -0.34 -8.18
N VAL A 63 2.07 0.97 -8.39
CA VAL A 63 0.96 1.87 -8.07
C VAL A 63 0.48 2.55 -9.35
N ALA A 64 -0.78 2.32 -9.70
CA ALA A 64 -1.49 3.10 -10.72
C ALA A 64 -2.07 4.37 -10.08
N ASP A 65 -2.24 5.42 -10.87
CA ASP A 65 -2.75 6.73 -10.42
C ASP A 65 -4.16 6.94 -10.97
N ASP A 66 -5.15 7.13 -10.10
CA ASP A 66 -6.55 7.35 -10.47
C ASP A 66 -7.23 6.18 -11.23
N LEU A 67 -6.79 4.95 -11.04
CA LEU A 67 -7.38 3.78 -11.66
C LEU A 67 -8.66 3.36 -10.91
N GLY A 68 -9.78 3.35 -11.62
CA GLY A 68 -11.06 2.91 -11.04
C GLY A 68 -11.10 1.42 -10.73
N TYR A 69 -11.83 1.04 -9.68
CA TYR A 69 -11.98 -0.35 -9.25
C TYR A 69 -12.47 -1.27 -10.38
N GLY A 70 -13.39 -0.79 -11.23
CA GLY A 70 -13.99 -1.56 -12.32
C GLY A 70 -13.30 -1.42 -13.68
N ASP A 71 -12.09 -0.87 -13.76
CA ASP A 71 -11.43 -0.56 -15.04
C ASP A 71 -10.54 -1.68 -15.59
N LEU A 72 -10.23 -2.71 -14.81
CA LEU A 72 -9.42 -3.85 -15.26
C LEU A 72 -10.28 -5.01 -15.76
N SER A 73 -9.76 -5.80 -16.72
CA SER A 73 -10.48 -6.97 -17.21
C SER A 73 -10.71 -8.03 -16.13
N GLU A 74 -9.81 -8.18 -15.17
CA GLU A 74 -9.98 -9.04 -13.98
C GLU A 74 -11.12 -8.56 -13.07
N GLN A 75 -11.40 -7.24 -13.04
CA GLN A 75 -12.52 -6.63 -12.32
C GLN A 75 -13.82 -6.58 -13.15
N GLY A 76 -13.80 -7.11 -14.36
CA GLY A 76 -14.98 -7.29 -15.20
C GLY A 76 -15.19 -6.25 -16.29
N ASP A 77 -14.28 -5.31 -16.53
CA ASP A 77 -14.37 -4.42 -17.71
C ASP A 77 -14.29 -5.23 -19.00
N LYS A 78 -15.21 -4.96 -19.92
CA LYS A 78 -15.32 -5.62 -21.23
C LYS A 78 -14.77 -4.75 -22.37
N GLN A 79 -14.40 -3.51 -22.11
CA GLN A 79 -13.90 -2.57 -23.09
C GLN A 79 -12.39 -2.70 -23.31
N ILE A 80 -11.67 -3.33 -22.38
CA ILE A 80 -10.23 -3.48 -22.39
C ILE A 80 -9.82 -4.89 -21.96
N ASN A 81 -8.65 -5.32 -22.42
CA ASN A 81 -7.92 -6.46 -21.86
C ASN A 81 -6.64 -5.94 -21.21
N THR A 82 -6.40 -6.36 -19.97
CA THR A 82 -5.22 -6.00 -19.17
C THR A 82 -4.42 -7.25 -18.77
N PRO A 83 -3.95 -8.06 -19.75
CA PRO A 83 -3.44 -9.40 -19.50
C PRO A 83 -2.21 -9.44 -18.60
N ASN A 84 -1.38 -8.39 -18.61
CA ASN A 84 -0.17 -8.34 -17.79
C ASN A 84 -0.50 -8.03 -16.32
N ILE A 85 -1.35 -7.03 -16.07
CA ILE A 85 -1.83 -6.70 -14.73
C ILE A 85 -2.66 -7.86 -14.18
N ASP A 86 -3.59 -8.41 -14.95
CA ASP A 86 -4.41 -9.56 -14.56
C ASP A 86 -3.56 -10.80 -14.23
N SER A 87 -2.40 -10.95 -14.88
CA SER A 87 -1.52 -12.08 -14.61
C SER A 87 -0.96 -12.08 -13.20
N ILE A 88 -0.86 -10.91 -12.54
CA ILE A 88 -0.44 -10.79 -11.14
C ILE A 88 -1.49 -11.44 -10.23
N ALA A 89 -2.78 -11.14 -10.44
CA ALA A 89 -3.87 -11.79 -9.73
C ALA A 89 -3.94 -13.30 -10.01
N LYS A 90 -3.85 -13.69 -11.29
CA LYS A 90 -3.92 -15.10 -11.73
C LYS A 90 -2.76 -15.96 -11.22
N ASN A 91 -1.57 -15.39 -11.10
CA ASN A 91 -0.39 -16.07 -10.56
C ASN A 91 -0.20 -15.87 -9.05
N GLY A 92 -1.21 -15.36 -8.36
CA GLY A 92 -1.17 -15.07 -6.93
C GLY A 92 -2.56 -14.89 -6.35
N VAL A 93 -2.77 -13.79 -5.64
CA VAL A 93 -4.01 -13.46 -4.91
C VAL A 93 -4.63 -12.18 -5.42
N HIS A 94 -5.95 -12.22 -5.61
CA HIS A 94 -6.82 -11.07 -5.77
C HIS A 94 -7.54 -10.80 -4.44
N PHE A 95 -7.21 -9.69 -3.77
CA PHE A 95 -7.95 -9.20 -2.61
C PHE A 95 -9.14 -8.35 -3.08
N THR A 96 -10.37 -8.87 -2.94
CA THR A 96 -11.57 -8.15 -3.38
C THR A 96 -11.92 -6.98 -2.46
N ASN A 97 -11.45 -7.01 -1.22
CA ASN A 97 -11.55 -5.95 -0.23
C ASN A 97 -10.19 -5.27 0.01
N GLY A 98 -9.53 -4.84 -1.08
CA GLY A 98 -8.30 -4.05 -1.03
C GLY A 98 -8.61 -2.57 -0.84
N TYR A 99 -7.99 -1.93 0.16
CA TYR A 99 -8.26 -0.53 0.51
C TYR A 99 -7.01 0.33 0.44
N VAL A 100 -7.26 1.63 0.31
CA VAL A 100 -6.29 2.69 0.61
C VAL A 100 -6.81 3.53 1.78
N THR A 101 -5.93 4.00 2.65
CA THR A 101 -6.29 4.77 3.85
C THR A 101 -6.58 6.23 3.57
N GLY A 102 -6.18 6.74 2.40
CA GLY A 102 -6.53 8.07 1.93
C GLY A 102 -7.27 8.01 0.60
N PRO A 103 -8.41 8.72 0.40
CA PRO A 103 -9.10 8.77 -0.89
C PRO A 103 -8.40 9.69 -1.90
N TYR A 104 -7.10 9.93 -1.73
CA TYR A 104 -6.33 10.92 -2.50
C TYR A 104 -4.87 10.50 -2.67
N CYS A 105 -4.23 10.95 -3.76
CA CYS A 105 -2.91 10.46 -4.19
C CYS A 105 -1.83 10.53 -3.11
N SER A 106 -1.46 11.74 -2.65
CA SER A 106 -0.35 11.95 -1.74
C SER A 106 -0.57 11.31 -0.36
N PRO A 107 -1.75 11.44 0.27
CA PRO A 107 -2.07 10.74 1.51
C PRO A 107 -1.88 9.23 1.43
N THR A 108 -2.43 8.59 0.39
CA THR A 108 -2.25 7.15 0.18
C THR A 108 -0.80 6.76 0.02
N ARG A 109 -0.03 7.52 -0.79
CA ARG A 109 1.40 7.27 -0.99
C ARG A 109 2.19 7.45 0.30
N ALA A 110 1.86 8.45 1.11
CA ALA A 110 2.45 8.65 2.44
C ALA A 110 2.18 7.46 3.36
N GLY A 111 0.94 6.98 3.40
CA GLY A 111 0.56 5.79 4.16
C GLY A 111 1.30 4.53 3.69
N LEU A 112 1.37 4.28 2.38
CA LEU A 112 2.08 3.14 1.79
C LEU A 112 3.57 3.14 2.17
N ILE A 113 4.25 4.25 1.93
CA ILE A 113 5.70 4.37 2.13
C ILE A 113 6.07 4.31 3.62
N SER A 114 5.18 4.79 4.52
CA SER A 114 5.42 4.77 5.96
C SER A 114 4.86 3.52 6.66
N GLY A 115 3.91 2.78 6.07
CA GLY A 115 3.21 1.66 6.73
C GLY A 115 2.31 2.11 7.89
N ARG A 116 1.88 3.39 7.88
CA ARG A 116 1.07 4.02 8.92
C ARG A 116 -0.08 4.81 8.30
N TYR A 117 -1.13 5.01 9.06
CA TYR A 117 -2.12 6.00 8.66
C TYR A 117 -1.45 7.37 8.49
N GLN A 118 -1.70 8.02 7.38
CA GLN A 118 -1.10 9.31 7.04
C GLN A 118 -1.48 10.42 8.02
N GLU A 119 -2.60 10.29 8.71
CA GLU A 119 -3.06 11.19 9.75
C GLU A 119 -2.20 11.14 11.02
N ARG A 120 -1.42 10.06 11.24
CA ARG A 120 -0.45 9.96 12.34
C ARG A 120 0.65 11.02 12.25
N HIS A 121 0.91 11.49 11.02
CA HIS A 121 1.93 12.50 10.76
C HIS A 121 1.41 13.70 9.96
N GLY A 122 0.07 13.90 9.92
CA GLY A 122 -0.57 15.09 9.38
C GLY A 122 -0.50 15.24 7.86
N HIS A 123 -0.43 14.12 7.11
CA HIS A 123 -0.39 14.11 5.65
C HIS A 123 -1.78 13.82 5.04
N ASP A 124 -2.80 14.56 5.47
CA ASP A 124 -4.20 14.31 5.10
C ASP A 124 -4.53 14.75 3.67
N PHE A 125 -3.76 15.68 3.07
CA PHE A 125 -4.07 16.30 1.80
C PHE A 125 -2.89 16.25 0.82
N ASN A 126 -3.20 16.44 -0.47
CA ASN A 126 -2.15 16.68 -1.46
C ASN A 126 -1.44 17.99 -1.18
N PRO A 127 -0.10 18.04 -1.33
CA PRO A 127 0.60 19.30 -1.46
C PRO A 127 0.26 19.91 -2.82
N ASP A 128 -0.49 21.00 -2.84
CA ASP A 128 -0.98 21.65 -4.04
C ASP A 128 -0.54 23.12 -4.13
N GLY A 129 -0.18 23.55 -5.33
CA GLY A 129 0.03 24.94 -5.69
C GLY A 129 1.20 25.59 -4.96
N GLU A 130 0.93 26.63 -4.18
CA GLU A 130 1.93 27.41 -3.44
C GLU A 130 2.50 26.69 -2.22
N TYR A 131 1.92 25.52 -1.84
CA TYR A 131 2.34 24.73 -0.68
C TYR A 131 3.32 23.61 -0.99
N ASP A 132 3.73 23.44 -2.25
CA ASP A 132 4.57 22.30 -2.64
C ASP A 132 6.06 22.43 -2.24
N ASP A 133 6.54 23.61 -1.93
CA ASP A 133 7.96 23.95 -1.81
C ASP A 133 8.44 24.26 -0.38
N GLY A 134 7.55 24.14 0.61
CA GLY A 134 7.95 24.21 2.03
C GLY A 134 8.60 22.92 2.52
N PRO A 135 9.61 22.97 3.39
CA PRO A 135 10.25 21.77 3.95
C PRO A 135 9.31 20.94 4.83
N GLU A 136 8.24 21.54 5.31
CA GLU A 136 7.17 20.89 6.07
C GLU A 136 6.12 20.22 5.18
N VAL A 137 6.12 20.48 3.87
CA VAL A 137 5.12 19.99 2.92
C VAL A 137 5.62 18.74 2.22
N GLY A 138 5.10 17.59 2.64
CA GLY A 138 5.49 16.28 2.15
C GLY A 138 5.57 15.25 3.27
N LEU A 139 6.17 14.09 2.99
CA LEU A 139 6.32 13.03 3.98
C LEU A 139 7.22 13.51 5.14
N SER A 140 6.71 13.43 6.38
CA SER A 140 7.48 13.84 7.55
C SER A 140 8.86 13.18 7.59
N LEU A 141 9.89 13.97 7.93
CA LEU A 141 11.25 13.45 8.09
C LEU A 141 11.40 12.50 9.28
N ASP A 142 10.47 12.54 10.23
CA ASP A 142 10.40 11.60 11.35
C ASP A 142 9.91 10.21 10.95
N GLU A 143 9.30 10.08 9.76
CA GLU A 143 8.86 8.81 9.22
C GLU A 143 9.98 8.10 8.46
N SER A 144 10.42 6.94 8.94
CA SER A 144 11.25 6.04 8.13
C SER A 144 10.40 5.40 7.02
N THR A 145 10.96 5.27 5.84
CA THR A 145 10.30 4.71 4.67
C THR A 145 10.57 3.22 4.49
N ILE A 146 9.74 2.56 3.70
CA ILE A 146 10.00 1.19 3.24
C ILE A 146 11.37 1.12 2.52
N ALA A 147 11.73 2.14 1.73
CA ALA A 147 13.01 2.17 1.03
C ALA A 147 14.20 2.29 1.99
N ASP A 148 14.08 3.08 3.08
CA ASP A 148 15.11 3.15 4.13
C ASP A 148 15.37 1.76 4.76
N ALA A 149 14.31 0.97 4.99
CA ALA A 149 14.41 -0.36 5.55
C ALA A 149 15.14 -1.33 4.58
N PHE A 150 14.76 -1.32 3.30
CA PHE A 150 15.37 -2.15 2.27
C PHE A 150 16.83 -1.75 1.99
N HIS A 151 17.10 -0.45 1.84
CA HIS A 151 18.46 0.06 1.64
C HIS A 151 19.37 -0.33 2.81
N SER A 152 18.91 -0.15 4.06
CA SER A 152 19.67 -0.53 5.26
C SER A 152 19.94 -2.04 5.35
N ALA A 153 19.10 -2.86 4.72
CA ALA A 153 19.28 -4.30 4.61
C ALA A 153 20.17 -4.73 3.41
N GLY A 154 20.71 -3.78 2.66
CA GLY A 154 21.61 -4.04 1.53
C GLY A 154 20.91 -4.35 0.21
N TYR A 155 19.64 -4.06 0.08
CA TYR A 155 18.91 -4.14 -1.19
C TYR A 155 19.28 -2.98 -2.09
N HIS A 156 19.32 -3.22 -3.41
CA HIS A 156 19.36 -2.17 -4.42
C HIS A 156 17.95 -1.58 -4.56
N THR A 157 17.78 -0.29 -4.32
CA THR A 157 16.45 0.35 -4.21
C THR A 157 16.22 1.36 -5.32
N ALA A 158 15.04 1.32 -5.95
CA ALA A 158 14.68 2.31 -6.97
C ALA A 158 13.24 2.78 -6.85
N ALA A 159 13.02 4.06 -7.14
CA ALA A 159 11.71 4.63 -7.41
C ALA A 159 11.63 5.05 -8.89
N VAL A 160 10.56 4.64 -9.58
CA VAL A 160 10.29 5.02 -10.97
C VAL A 160 8.89 5.58 -11.06
N GLY A 161 8.75 6.82 -11.56
CA GLY A 161 7.48 7.48 -11.79
C GLY A 161 7.17 8.65 -10.85
N LYS A 162 5.92 8.75 -10.42
CA LYS A 162 5.39 9.81 -9.56
C LYS A 162 5.80 9.62 -8.11
N TRP A 163 6.38 10.67 -7.51
CA TRP A 163 6.71 10.69 -6.09
C TRP A 163 5.57 11.27 -5.24
N HIS A 164 5.29 12.54 -5.39
CA HIS A 164 4.21 13.29 -4.73
C HIS A 164 4.27 13.32 -3.19
N LEU A 165 5.50 13.21 -2.61
CA LEU A 165 5.72 13.21 -1.17
C LEU A 165 6.70 14.31 -0.72
N GLY A 166 6.81 15.38 -1.52
CA GLY A 166 7.64 16.54 -1.28
C GLY A 166 8.65 16.78 -2.38
N VAL A 167 9.11 18.05 -2.49
CA VAL A 167 9.98 18.51 -3.59
C VAL A 167 11.31 19.11 -3.12
N THR A 168 11.46 19.33 -1.81
CA THR A 168 12.71 19.84 -1.24
C THR A 168 13.83 18.79 -1.25
N PRO A 169 15.10 19.16 -1.17
CA PRO A 169 16.21 18.19 -1.25
C PRO A 169 16.15 17.07 -0.22
N GLU A 170 15.58 17.32 0.96
CA GLU A 170 15.44 16.34 2.04
C GLU A 170 14.31 15.33 1.79
N LEU A 171 13.36 15.70 0.92
CA LEU A 171 12.13 14.94 0.66
C LEU A 171 12.14 14.17 -0.65
N VAL A 172 13.15 14.39 -1.52
CA VAL A 172 13.27 13.65 -2.79
C VAL A 172 13.55 12.16 -2.55
N PRO A 173 13.20 11.25 -3.46
CA PRO A 173 13.38 9.82 -3.26
C PRO A 173 14.79 9.40 -2.85
N THR A 174 15.82 10.01 -3.44
CA THR A 174 17.22 9.69 -3.12
C THR A 174 17.67 10.11 -1.72
N SER A 175 16.92 10.98 -1.05
CA SER A 175 17.10 11.33 0.37
C SER A 175 16.19 10.50 1.29
N ARG A 176 15.37 9.61 0.74
CA ARG A 176 14.37 8.81 1.44
C ARG A 176 14.54 7.31 1.17
N GLY A 177 15.80 6.85 1.08
CA GLY A 177 16.18 5.44 1.02
C GLY A 177 16.25 4.81 -0.37
N PHE A 178 16.04 5.57 -1.45
CA PHE A 178 16.21 5.07 -2.82
C PHE A 178 17.59 5.37 -3.37
N ASP A 179 18.28 4.34 -3.89
CA ASP A 179 19.57 4.50 -4.59
C ASP A 179 19.41 5.18 -5.95
N GLU A 180 18.27 4.89 -6.62
CA GLU A 180 17.96 5.42 -7.94
C GLU A 180 16.54 6.00 -7.98
N PHE A 181 16.42 7.10 -8.71
CA PHE A 181 15.12 7.70 -9.04
C PHE A 181 15.05 8.09 -10.52
N PHE A 182 13.95 7.72 -11.17
CA PHE A 182 13.59 8.26 -12.48
C PHE A 182 12.10 8.61 -12.50
N GLY A 183 11.78 9.90 -12.60
CA GLY A 183 10.38 10.32 -12.55
C GLY A 183 10.20 11.81 -12.29
N PHE A 184 9.11 12.15 -11.63
CA PHE A 184 8.77 13.52 -11.28
C PHE A 184 8.26 13.61 -9.83
N LEU A 185 8.43 14.80 -9.22
CA LEU A 185 8.11 15.02 -7.81
C LEU A 185 6.68 15.52 -7.55
N PRO A 186 6.06 16.40 -8.38
CA PRO A 186 4.77 17.01 -8.11
C PRO A 186 3.57 16.07 -8.35
N ALA A 187 2.37 16.60 -8.19
CA ALA A 187 1.10 15.87 -8.31
C ALA A 187 0.86 15.21 -9.66
N ALA A 188 1.30 15.85 -10.76
CA ALA A 188 1.04 15.39 -12.11
C ALA A 188 2.16 15.80 -13.09
N HIS A 189 2.19 15.14 -14.24
CA HIS A 189 3.16 15.41 -15.31
C HIS A 189 2.51 15.10 -16.66
N ALA A 190 2.97 15.78 -17.72
CA ALA A 190 2.54 15.50 -19.09
C ALA A 190 3.06 14.12 -19.55
N TYR A 191 2.31 13.48 -20.43
CA TYR A 191 2.70 12.17 -21.00
C TYR A 191 3.33 12.30 -22.39
N LEU A 192 2.86 13.30 -23.15
CA LEU A 192 3.39 13.64 -24.46
C LEU A 192 4.16 14.95 -24.36
N HIS A 193 5.27 15.04 -25.06
CA HIS A 193 6.22 16.13 -24.99
C HIS A 193 6.43 16.80 -26.35
N PRO A 194 5.37 17.33 -27.02
CA PRO A 194 5.55 18.01 -28.30
C PRO A 194 6.40 19.27 -28.14
N PRO A 195 7.26 19.59 -29.12
CA PRO A 195 8.07 20.80 -29.10
C PRO A 195 7.22 22.05 -28.89
N GLY A 196 7.60 22.90 -27.95
CA GLY A 196 6.86 24.14 -27.64
C GLY A 196 5.60 23.97 -26.79
N ALA A 197 5.34 22.77 -26.27
CA ALA A 197 4.23 22.57 -25.33
C ALA A 197 4.42 23.40 -24.06
N THR A 198 3.35 24.09 -23.65
CA THR A 198 3.32 24.73 -22.34
C THR A 198 3.06 23.66 -21.28
N PRO A 199 3.82 23.65 -20.17
CA PRO A 199 3.55 22.71 -19.09
C PRO A 199 2.12 22.90 -18.56
N PRO A 200 1.38 21.84 -18.29
CA PRO A 200 0.13 21.96 -17.55
C PRO A 200 0.35 22.48 -16.13
N PHE A 201 1.60 22.47 -15.65
CA PHE A 201 2.01 22.92 -14.32
C PHE A 201 3.22 23.85 -14.42
N LYS A 202 3.36 24.78 -13.48
CA LYS A 202 4.59 25.56 -13.33
C LYS A 202 5.73 24.62 -12.90
N ALA A 203 6.84 24.67 -13.63
CA ALA A 203 8.05 23.98 -13.19
C ALA A 203 8.51 24.59 -11.85
N LYS A 204 8.63 23.79 -10.82
CA LYS A 204 9.05 24.24 -9.48
C LYS A 204 10.52 24.00 -9.22
N ILE A 205 11.15 23.15 -10.03
CA ILE A 205 12.58 22.90 -9.99
C ILE A 205 13.25 23.76 -11.07
N PRO A 206 14.25 24.55 -10.73
CA PRO A 206 14.98 25.36 -11.73
C PRO A 206 15.52 24.47 -12.88
N GLY A 207 15.25 24.91 -14.12
CA GLY A 207 15.64 24.18 -15.32
C GLY A 207 14.72 23.07 -15.78
N GLN A 208 13.66 22.74 -15.03
CA GLN A 208 12.66 21.76 -15.45
C GLN A 208 11.71 22.36 -16.50
N HIS A 209 11.54 21.64 -17.59
CA HIS A 209 10.60 21.94 -18.68
C HIS A 209 9.43 20.94 -18.71
N PRO A 210 8.37 21.18 -19.50
CA PRO A 210 7.20 20.31 -19.57
C PRO A 210 7.44 18.82 -19.85
N GLY A 211 8.52 18.54 -20.59
CA GLY A 211 8.95 17.18 -20.93
C GLY A 211 10.09 16.68 -20.08
N SER A 212 10.49 17.43 -19.05
CA SER A 212 11.62 17.03 -18.22
C SER A 212 11.18 16.11 -17.09
N LEU A 213 11.92 15.06 -16.90
CA LEU A 213 11.88 14.21 -15.73
C LEU A 213 13.17 14.40 -14.93
N LEU A 214 13.26 13.79 -13.78
CA LEU A 214 14.47 13.71 -12.98
C LEU A 214 15.10 12.32 -13.12
N ARG A 215 16.41 12.29 -13.23
CA ARG A 215 17.22 11.10 -12.92
C ARG A 215 18.01 11.44 -11.66
N ASN A 216 17.62 10.81 -10.56
CA ASN A 216 18.03 11.22 -9.22
C ASN A 216 17.63 12.69 -8.98
N THR A 217 18.61 13.59 -8.93
CA THR A 217 18.40 15.04 -8.77
C THR A 217 18.67 15.84 -10.05
N THR A 218 19.06 15.16 -11.15
CA THR A 218 19.38 15.80 -12.42
C THR A 218 18.18 15.84 -13.33
N VAL A 219 17.88 17.02 -13.87
CA VAL A 219 16.81 17.18 -14.87
C VAL A 219 17.23 16.51 -16.19
N VAL A 220 16.36 15.68 -16.74
CA VAL A 220 16.54 15.03 -18.04
C VAL A 220 15.33 15.31 -18.94
N GLU A 221 15.59 15.51 -20.23
CA GLU A 221 14.53 15.61 -21.23
C GLU A 221 14.14 14.21 -21.68
N GLU A 222 12.85 13.88 -21.58
CA GLU A 222 12.29 12.64 -22.09
C GLU A 222 11.51 12.93 -23.38
N LYS A 223 11.74 12.11 -24.38
CA LYS A 223 11.08 12.23 -25.70
C LYS A 223 10.06 11.12 -25.93
N GLU A 224 10.20 10.03 -25.19
CA GLU A 224 9.27 8.90 -25.25
C GLU A 224 7.99 9.24 -24.48
N TYR A 225 6.89 8.58 -24.81
CA TYR A 225 5.68 8.64 -24.00
C TYR A 225 5.99 8.26 -22.55
N THR A 226 5.60 9.12 -21.58
CA THR A 226 6.08 9.01 -20.19
C THR A 226 5.80 7.63 -19.59
N THR A 227 4.63 7.02 -19.87
CA THR A 227 4.32 5.68 -19.40
C THR A 227 5.31 4.65 -19.95
N ASP A 228 5.66 4.74 -21.24
CA ASP A 228 6.63 3.85 -21.88
C ASP A 228 8.04 4.04 -21.31
N ALA A 229 8.43 5.28 -21.04
CA ALA A 229 9.70 5.61 -20.39
C ALA A 229 9.80 4.97 -19.00
N PHE A 230 8.73 4.99 -18.20
CA PHE A 230 8.71 4.33 -16.89
C PHE A 230 8.84 2.82 -17.00
N GLY A 231 8.15 2.18 -17.94
CA GLY A 231 8.31 0.74 -18.20
C GLY A 231 9.72 0.37 -18.65
N ARG A 232 10.33 1.20 -19.51
CA ARG A 232 11.73 1.06 -19.94
C ARG A 232 12.70 1.13 -18.75
N GLU A 233 12.60 2.16 -17.93
CA GLU A 233 13.50 2.38 -16.79
C GLU A 233 13.32 1.31 -15.70
N ALA A 234 12.09 0.96 -15.37
CA ALA A 234 11.80 -0.09 -14.39
C ALA A 234 12.33 -1.46 -14.86
N SER A 235 12.09 -1.84 -16.13
CA SER A 235 12.61 -3.10 -16.68
C SER A 235 14.14 -3.10 -16.79
N ALA A 236 14.75 -1.96 -17.12
CA ALA A 236 16.21 -1.81 -17.13
C ALA A 236 16.80 -1.94 -15.70
N PHE A 237 16.12 -1.37 -14.69
CA PHE A 237 16.51 -1.54 -13.28
C PHE A 237 16.50 -3.02 -12.87
N VAL A 238 15.43 -3.76 -13.18
CA VAL A 238 15.35 -5.20 -12.90
C VAL A 238 16.53 -5.95 -13.52
N ARG A 239 16.86 -5.67 -14.81
CA ARG A 239 17.96 -6.33 -15.51
C ARG A 239 19.33 -6.03 -14.88
N ARG A 240 19.63 -4.78 -14.53
CA ARG A 240 20.91 -4.41 -13.90
C ARG A 240 21.03 -4.84 -12.45
N SER A 241 19.92 -5.18 -11.81
CA SER A 241 19.88 -5.75 -10.46
C SER A 241 19.95 -7.29 -10.45
N ALA A 242 20.10 -7.93 -11.61
CA ALA A 242 20.16 -9.38 -11.70
C ALA A 242 21.21 -9.98 -10.75
N GLY A 243 20.81 -10.99 -9.97
CA GLY A 243 21.69 -11.67 -8.99
C GLY A 243 21.89 -10.91 -7.67
N LYS A 244 21.21 -9.78 -7.47
CA LYS A 244 21.16 -9.05 -6.19
C LYS A 244 19.72 -8.81 -5.77
N PRO A 245 19.39 -8.84 -4.48
CA PRO A 245 18.05 -8.51 -4.03
C PRO A 245 17.78 -7.01 -4.27
N PHE A 246 16.55 -6.70 -4.71
CA PHE A 246 16.17 -5.33 -5.00
C PHE A 246 14.76 -5.01 -4.50
N PHE A 247 14.52 -3.71 -4.27
CA PHE A 247 13.21 -3.12 -4.02
C PHE A 247 12.92 -2.08 -5.11
N LEU A 248 11.81 -2.24 -5.81
CA LEU A 248 11.34 -1.32 -6.84
C LEU A 248 9.95 -0.75 -6.46
N TYR A 249 9.87 0.57 -6.34
CA TYR A 249 8.62 1.32 -6.27
C TYR A 249 8.31 1.89 -7.64
N LEU A 250 7.42 1.24 -8.40
CA LEU A 250 6.95 1.67 -9.72
C LEU A 250 5.61 2.38 -9.54
N ALA A 251 5.64 3.69 -9.39
CA ALA A 251 4.49 4.53 -9.19
C ALA A 251 4.19 5.30 -10.48
N THR A 252 3.42 4.68 -11.37
CA THR A 252 3.08 5.30 -12.65
C THR A 252 2.13 6.49 -12.43
N ASN A 253 2.13 7.46 -13.35
CA ASN A 253 1.11 8.51 -13.40
C ASN A 253 -0.11 8.11 -14.28
N ALA A 254 -0.05 6.96 -14.95
CA ALA A 254 -1.21 6.44 -15.69
C ALA A 254 -2.20 5.83 -14.66
N VAL A 255 -3.45 6.22 -14.72
CA VAL A 255 -4.18 6.90 -15.82
C VAL A 255 -4.67 8.31 -15.43
N HIS A 256 -3.91 9.05 -14.62
CA HIS A 256 -4.22 10.40 -14.14
C HIS A 256 -4.22 11.45 -15.27
N GLU A 257 -4.90 12.57 -15.09
CA GLU A 257 -4.81 13.73 -15.98
C GLU A 257 -3.38 14.32 -16.09
N PRO A 258 -3.00 14.92 -17.24
CA PRO A 258 -3.80 15.17 -18.43
C PRO A 258 -3.99 13.90 -19.27
N LEU A 259 -5.20 13.71 -19.82
CA LEU A 259 -5.47 12.54 -20.66
C LEU A 259 -4.74 12.66 -22.00
N GLN A 260 -3.66 11.94 -22.15
CA GLN A 260 -2.80 11.93 -23.33
C GLN A 260 -2.33 10.52 -23.66
N ALA A 261 -2.54 10.09 -24.88
CA ALA A 261 -2.04 8.82 -25.38
C ALA A 261 -1.56 8.98 -26.82
N PRO A 262 -0.47 8.31 -27.23
CA PRO A 262 -0.02 8.30 -28.61
C PRO A 262 -0.98 7.47 -29.49
N GLN A 263 -0.93 7.72 -30.82
CA GLN A 263 -1.90 7.20 -31.77
C GLN A 263 -1.96 5.66 -31.79
N ASN A 264 -0.82 4.99 -31.64
CA ASN A 264 -0.75 3.52 -31.60
C ASN A 264 -1.56 2.87 -30.46
N TYR A 265 -1.71 3.57 -29.32
CA TYR A 265 -2.57 3.12 -28.23
C TYR A 265 -4.04 3.51 -28.47
N LEU A 266 -4.29 4.72 -29.02
CA LEU A 266 -5.66 5.16 -29.39
C LEU A 266 -6.31 4.24 -30.44
N ASP A 267 -5.53 3.72 -31.37
CA ASP A 267 -6.00 2.82 -32.46
C ASP A 267 -6.47 1.46 -31.95
N ARG A 268 -6.09 1.06 -30.73
CA ARG A 268 -6.58 -0.16 -30.08
C ARG A 268 -8.07 -0.09 -29.73
N PHE A 269 -8.65 1.12 -29.67
CA PHE A 269 -10.03 1.38 -29.24
C PHE A 269 -10.85 2.11 -30.31
N PRO A 270 -11.03 1.54 -31.52
CA PRO A 270 -11.71 2.22 -32.64
C PRO A 270 -13.19 2.50 -32.36
N ASN A 271 -13.83 1.69 -31.52
CA ASN A 271 -15.27 1.77 -31.23
C ASN A 271 -15.58 2.59 -29.95
N VAL A 272 -14.57 3.14 -29.28
CA VAL A 272 -14.73 3.99 -28.09
C VAL A 272 -14.43 5.44 -28.45
N THR A 273 -15.14 6.39 -27.88
CA THR A 273 -15.01 7.81 -28.19
C THR A 273 -14.77 8.65 -26.93
N GLY A 274 -14.38 9.91 -27.11
CA GLY A 274 -14.22 10.88 -26.05
C GLY A 274 -13.12 10.54 -25.04
N LYS A 275 -13.27 11.02 -23.81
CA LYS A 275 -12.29 10.81 -22.73
C LYS A 275 -12.04 9.35 -22.43
N ARG A 276 -13.09 8.51 -22.45
CA ARG A 276 -12.96 7.08 -22.20
C ARG A 276 -12.00 6.40 -23.16
N LYS A 277 -12.00 6.78 -24.45
CA LYS A 277 -11.04 6.25 -25.43
C LYS A 277 -9.59 6.54 -25.01
N THR A 278 -9.31 7.79 -24.65
CA THR A 278 -7.95 8.19 -24.24
C THR A 278 -7.56 7.49 -22.94
N TYR A 279 -8.47 7.41 -21.98
CA TYR A 279 -8.28 6.69 -20.72
C TYR A 279 -7.91 5.23 -20.94
N LEU A 280 -8.68 4.49 -21.77
CA LEU A 280 -8.41 3.09 -22.09
C LEU A 280 -7.07 2.92 -22.83
N ALA A 281 -6.72 3.86 -23.71
CA ALA A 281 -5.43 3.88 -24.38
C ALA A 281 -4.26 4.04 -23.38
N MET A 282 -4.41 4.92 -22.39
CA MET A 282 -3.43 5.10 -21.33
C MET A 282 -3.34 3.86 -20.43
N LEU A 283 -4.48 3.25 -20.10
CA LEU A 283 -4.51 2.00 -19.32
C LEU A 283 -3.88 0.84 -20.07
N SER A 284 -4.12 0.73 -21.40
CA SER A 284 -3.46 -0.26 -22.24
C SER A 284 -1.93 -0.07 -22.28
N ALA A 285 -1.47 1.18 -22.27
CA ALA A 285 -0.04 1.47 -22.17
C ALA A 285 0.53 1.08 -20.80
N LEU A 286 -0.21 1.32 -19.71
CA LEU A 286 0.17 0.88 -18.38
C LEU A 286 0.32 -0.64 -18.33
N ASP A 287 -0.64 -1.39 -18.87
CA ASP A 287 -0.58 -2.85 -18.92
C ASP A 287 0.64 -3.36 -19.70
N ASP A 288 0.90 -2.80 -20.89
CA ASP A 288 2.10 -3.14 -21.67
C ASP A 288 3.40 -2.90 -20.87
N ASN A 289 3.47 -1.83 -20.08
CA ASN A 289 4.66 -1.48 -19.32
C ASN A 289 4.83 -2.34 -18.06
N VAL A 290 3.76 -2.76 -17.42
CA VAL A 290 3.79 -3.84 -16.43
C VAL A 290 4.34 -5.12 -17.08
N GLY A 291 3.89 -5.45 -18.29
CA GLY A 291 4.39 -6.58 -19.09
C GLY A 291 5.90 -6.53 -19.37
N LYS A 292 6.47 -5.33 -19.62
CA LYS A 292 7.94 -5.15 -19.78
C LYS A 292 8.69 -5.52 -18.48
N VAL A 293 8.17 -5.14 -17.32
CA VAL A 293 8.76 -5.47 -16.01
C VAL A 293 8.70 -6.97 -15.73
N LEU A 294 7.52 -7.58 -15.93
CA LEU A 294 7.35 -9.02 -15.75
C LEU A 294 8.25 -9.82 -16.72
N THR A 295 8.45 -9.33 -17.94
CA THR A 295 9.37 -9.92 -18.92
C THR A 295 10.82 -9.83 -18.43
N ALA A 296 11.25 -8.69 -17.91
CA ALA A 296 12.58 -8.55 -17.34
C ALA A 296 12.83 -9.49 -16.15
N LEU A 297 11.81 -9.72 -15.31
CA LEU A 297 11.90 -10.71 -14.23
C LEU A 297 12.09 -12.16 -14.75
N ARG A 298 11.38 -12.53 -15.83
CA ARG A 298 11.54 -13.85 -16.48
C ARG A 298 12.93 -14.00 -17.09
N GLU A 299 13.39 -13.00 -17.84
CA GLU A 299 14.71 -12.99 -18.49
C GLU A 299 15.86 -13.12 -17.49
N THR A 300 15.72 -12.52 -16.31
CA THR A 300 16.72 -12.58 -15.23
C THR A 300 16.57 -13.79 -14.31
N GLY A 301 15.51 -14.60 -14.50
CA GLY A 301 15.20 -15.73 -13.63
C GLY A 301 14.74 -15.33 -12.22
N ALA A 302 14.32 -14.07 -12.03
CA ALA A 302 13.96 -13.52 -10.73
C ALA A 302 12.45 -13.65 -10.40
N GLU A 303 11.61 -13.97 -11.41
CA GLU A 303 10.15 -13.90 -11.28
C GLU A 303 9.60 -14.75 -10.12
N ASP A 304 10.09 -15.98 -9.96
CA ASP A 304 9.58 -16.91 -8.94
C ASP A 304 9.84 -16.40 -7.52
N ASN A 305 10.98 -15.72 -7.30
CA ASN A 305 11.35 -15.18 -6.00
C ASN A 305 11.22 -13.65 -5.93
N THR A 306 10.14 -13.12 -6.48
CA THR A 306 9.77 -11.72 -6.40
C THR A 306 8.36 -11.57 -5.85
N LEU A 307 8.22 -10.85 -4.73
CA LEU A 307 6.94 -10.37 -4.22
C LEU A 307 6.52 -9.14 -5.03
N ILE A 308 5.40 -9.25 -5.73
CA ILE A 308 4.82 -8.17 -6.54
C ILE A 308 3.48 -7.78 -5.94
N THR A 309 3.28 -6.51 -5.66
CA THR A 309 1.97 -5.93 -5.28
C THR A 309 1.56 -4.91 -6.33
N PHE A 310 0.32 -5.00 -6.82
CA PHE A 310 -0.29 -4.02 -7.70
C PHE A 310 -1.52 -3.41 -7.03
N ILE A 311 -1.57 -2.06 -6.98
CA ILE A 311 -2.72 -1.30 -6.45
C ILE A 311 -2.97 -0.04 -7.28
N SER A 312 -4.14 0.60 -7.07
CA SER A 312 -4.35 2.04 -7.35
C SER A 312 -4.13 2.88 -6.10
N ASP A 313 -3.75 4.14 -6.24
CA ASP A 313 -3.57 5.03 -5.10
C ASP A 313 -4.90 5.63 -4.56
N ASN A 314 -5.95 5.63 -5.34
CA ASN A 314 -7.32 5.97 -4.94
C ASN A 314 -8.31 5.49 -6.02
N GLY A 315 -9.59 5.58 -5.72
CA GLY A 315 -10.62 5.31 -6.72
C GLY A 315 -10.60 6.31 -7.88
N GLY A 316 -10.96 5.86 -9.07
CA GLY A 316 -10.90 6.65 -10.28
C GLY A 316 -11.94 7.78 -10.32
N PRO A 317 -11.57 9.02 -10.72
CA PRO A 317 -12.53 10.10 -10.92
C PRO A 317 -13.27 9.93 -12.26
N PRO A 318 -14.61 9.87 -12.28
CA PRO A 318 -15.38 9.70 -13.53
C PRO A 318 -15.15 10.81 -14.56
N VAL A 319 -14.72 12.00 -14.11
CA VAL A 319 -14.37 13.11 -14.99
C VAL A 319 -13.24 12.77 -15.97
N ASN A 320 -12.38 11.81 -15.63
CA ASN A 320 -11.31 11.30 -16.49
C ASN A 320 -11.80 10.17 -17.41
N GLY A 321 -13.01 9.68 -17.22
CA GLY A 321 -13.55 8.52 -17.92
C GLY A 321 -13.26 7.20 -17.22
N SER A 322 -12.84 7.21 -15.96
CA SER A 322 -12.67 6.02 -15.13
C SER A 322 -14.02 5.43 -14.69
N ASN A 323 -13.99 4.18 -14.26
CA ASN A 323 -15.14 3.40 -13.83
C ASN A 323 -14.83 2.67 -12.52
N ASN A 324 -15.57 3.00 -11.44
CA ASN A 324 -15.44 2.31 -10.16
C ASN A 324 -16.37 1.07 -10.04
N GLY A 325 -16.97 0.63 -11.16
CA GLY A 325 -17.87 -0.52 -11.18
C GLY A 325 -19.10 -0.30 -10.29
N PRO A 326 -19.43 -1.29 -9.43
CA PRO A 326 -20.62 -1.21 -8.56
C PRO A 326 -20.43 -0.30 -7.34
N LEU A 327 -19.22 0.24 -7.12
CA LEU A 327 -18.90 1.01 -5.92
C LEU A 327 -19.41 2.44 -6.02
N HIS A 328 -19.97 2.95 -4.94
CA HIS A 328 -20.42 4.34 -4.85
C HIS A 328 -19.23 5.30 -4.69
N GLY A 329 -19.37 6.49 -5.25
CA GLY A 329 -18.37 7.54 -5.12
C GLY A 329 -17.12 7.33 -5.96
N TYR A 330 -16.09 8.11 -5.66
CA TYR A 330 -14.84 8.19 -6.42
C TYR A 330 -13.79 8.96 -5.63
N LYS A 331 -12.62 9.18 -6.21
CA LYS A 331 -11.52 10.01 -5.68
C LYS A 331 -12.03 11.20 -4.85
N ALA A 332 -11.37 11.50 -3.73
CA ALA A 332 -11.72 12.54 -2.77
C ALA A 332 -13.01 12.27 -1.98
N SER A 333 -13.46 11.01 -1.89
CA SER A 333 -14.57 10.63 -1.02
C SER A 333 -14.26 9.35 -0.24
N VAL A 334 -14.82 9.25 0.97
CA VAL A 334 -14.71 8.04 1.80
C VAL A 334 -15.74 6.97 1.45
N TRP A 335 -16.51 7.14 0.36
CA TRP A 335 -17.29 6.08 -0.25
C TRP A 335 -16.39 4.94 -0.74
N GLU A 336 -16.94 3.73 -0.86
CA GLU A 336 -16.19 2.56 -1.36
C GLU A 336 -15.46 2.86 -2.67
N GLY A 337 -16.10 3.56 -3.62
CA GLY A 337 -15.49 3.94 -4.89
C GLY A 337 -14.35 4.96 -4.80
N GLY A 338 -14.12 5.57 -3.64
CA GLY A 338 -12.96 6.44 -3.41
C GLY A 338 -11.78 5.73 -2.74
N ILE A 339 -12.05 4.67 -1.96
CA ILE A 339 -11.07 4.04 -1.07
C ILE A 339 -10.82 2.55 -1.35
N ARG A 340 -11.75 1.84 -2.01
CA ARG A 340 -11.57 0.44 -2.41
C ARG A 340 -11.01 0.38 -3.81
N VAL A 341 -9.87 -0.29 -3.97
CA VAL A 341 -9.07 -0.28 -5.19
C VAL A 341 -8.69 -1.70 -5.61
N PRO A 342 -8.30 -1.93 -6.89
CA PRO A 342 -7.67 -3.18 -7.29
C PRO A 342 -6.46 -3.46 -6.40
N PHE A 343 -6.37 -4.69 -5.85
CA PHE A 343 -5.30 -5.08 -4.95
C PHE A 343 -4.87 -6.53 -5.27
N TYR A 344 -3.75 -6.67 -5.98
CA TYR A 344 -3.23 -7.95 -6.43
C TYR A 344 -1.85 -8.21 -5.84
N VAL A 345 -1.59 -9.44 -5.43
CA VAL A 345 -0.31 -9.86 -4.87
C VAL A 345 0.15 -11.16 -5.50
N GLN A 346 1.38 -11.19 -6.00
CA GLN A 346 2.01 -12.39 -6.55
C GLN A 346 3.35 -12.65 -5.86
N TRP A 347 3.59 -13.88 -5.48
CA TRP A 347 4.91 -14.42 -5.15
C TRP A 347 4.91 -15.92 -5.46
N LYS A 348 5.30 -16.26 -6.70
CA LYS A 348 5.13 -17.63 -7.23
C LYS A 348 5.73 -18.72 -6.38
N ALA A 349 6.85 -18.43 -5.67
CA ALA A 349 7.51 -19.39 -4.80
C ALA A 349 6.80 -19.63 -3.47
N LYS A 350 5.87 -18.77 -3.04
CA LYS A 350 5.29 -18.81 -1.69
C LYS A 350 3.77 -18.70 -1.65
N ILE A 351 3.17 -17.94 -2.55
CA ILE A 351 1.74 -17.65 -2.58
C ILE A 351 1.06 -18.55 -3.63
N PRO A 352 -0.04 -19.25 -3.27
CA PRO A 352 -0.80 -20.05 -4.23
C PRO A 352 -1.39 -19.18 -5.34
N GLN A 353 -1.60 -19.79 -6.51
CA GLN A 353 -2.08 -19.09 -7.70
C GLN A 353 -3.60 -19.10 -7.80
N GLY A 354 -4.17 -18.02 -8.35
CA GLY A 354 -5.60 -17.92 -8.69
C GLY A 354 -6.53 -17.90 -7.48
N VAL A 355 -6.04 -17.39 -6.36
CA VAL A 355 -6.82 -17.31 -5.12
C VAL A 355 -7.51 -15.96 -5.02
N THR A 356 -8.79 -15.98 -4.68
CA THR A 356 -9.55 -14.77 -4.33
C THR A 356 -9.78 -14.73 -2.82
N ILE A 357 -9.48 -13.60 -2.20
CA ILE A 357 -9.62 -13.40 -0.76
C ILE A 357 -10.49 -12.16 -0.54
N ASP A 358 -11.54 -12.33 0.27
CA ASP A 358 -12.49 -11.28 0.63
C ASP A 358 -12.19 -10.58 1.97
N ARG A 359 -11.12 -11.00 2.66
CA ARG A 359 -10.68 -10.35 3.90
C ARG A 359 -10.09 -8.97 3.59
N PRO A 360 -10.45 -7.93 4.36
CA PRO A 360 -9.92 -6.59 4.16
C PRO A 360 -8.41 -6.52 4.35
N VAL A 361 -7.74 -5.85 3.42
CA VAL A 361 -6.33 -5.45 3.49
C VAL A 361 -6.21 -3.98 3.09
N ALA A 362 -5.17 -3.31 3.55
CA ALA A 362 -4.94 -1.90 3.21
C ALA A 362 -3.53 -1.68 2.65
N GLN A 363 -3.33 -0.60 1.89
CA GLN A 363 -2.01 -0.29 1.33
C GLN A 363 -0.92 -0.09 2.40
N ILE A 364 -1.30 0.28 3.63
CA ILE A 364 -0.35 0.38 4.75
C ILE A 364 0.24 -0.98 5.16
N ASP A 365 -0.39 -2.08 4.74
CA ASP A 365 0.04 -3.47 5.01
C ASP A 365 1.21 -3.88 4.11
N ILE A 366 1.45 -3.15 3.02
CA ILE A 366 2.50 -3.46 2.04
C ILE A 366 3.87 -3.39 2.70
N PHE A 367 4.15 -2.36 3.52
CA PHE A 367 5.44 -2.23 4.16
C PHE A 367 5.74 -3.38 5.14
N PRO A 368 4.92 -3.68 6.16
CA PRO A 368 5.19 -4.82 7.05
C PRO A 368 5.25 -6.15 6.32
N SER A 369 4.40 -6.37 5.28
CA SER A 369 4.46 -7.58 4.45
C SER A 369 5.77 -7.70 3.67
N ALA A 370 6.24 -6.61 3.10
CA ALA A 370 7.47 -6.58 2.31
C ALA A 370 8.71 -6.90 3.15
N ILE A 371 8.84 -6.31 4.36
CA ILE A 371 9.97 -6.61 5.25
C ILE A 371 9.88 -8.02 5.84
N GLU A 372 8.68 -8.52 6.14
CA GLU A 372 8.49 -9.92 6.57
C GLU A 372 8.94 -10.89 5.46
N ALA A 373 8.51 -10.66 4.20
CA ALA A 373 8.94 -11.44 3.05
C ALA A 373 10.47 -11.49 2.92
N ALA A 374 11.12 -10.35 3.12
CA ALA A 374 12.56 -10.18 2.99
C ALA A 374 13.36 -10.64 4.23
N GLY A 375 12.69 -10.99 5.33
CA GLY A 375 13.35 -11.29 6.61
C GLY A 375 14.04 -10.06 7.23
N ILE A 376 13.59 -8.86 6.88
CA ILE A 376 14.13 -7.61 7.42
C ILE A 376 13.44 -7.32 8.76
N PRO A 377 14.20 -7.07 9.84
CA PRO A 377 13.57 -6.74 11.12
C PRO A 377 12.86 -5.38 11.04
N THR A 378 11.75 -5.26 11.78
CA THR A 378 11.05 -3.98 11.92
C THR A 378 12.04 -2.89 12.36
N PRO A 379 12.10 -1.74 11.67
CA PRO A 379 12.97 -0.64 12.03
C PRO A 379 12.73 -0.19 13.48
N LYS A 380 13.81 0.16 14.18
CA LYS A 380 13.70 0.68 15.56
C LYS A 380 12.83 1.93 15.59
N ASN A 381 11.98 2.04 16.60
CA ASN A 381 11.04 3.15 16.79
C ASN A 381 9.94 3.25 15.70
N LYS A 382 9.73 2.18 14.91
CA LYS A 382 8.65 2.11 13.93
C LYS A 382 7.45 1.38 14.53
N ASN A 383 6.35 2.11 14.66
CA ASN A 383 5.05 1.54 15.02
C ASN A 383 4.20 1.51 13.76
N PHE A 384 4.02 0.33 13.17
CA PHE A 384 3.11 0.17 12.04
C PHE A 384 1.65 0.24 12.50
N ASP A 385 0.80 0.90 11.73
CA ASP A 385 -0.64 0.66 11.74
C ASP A 385 -0.98 -0.50 10.80
N GLY A 386 -0.18 -0.70 9.75
CA GLY A 386 -0.30 -1.83 8.83
C GLY A 386 0.10 -3.16 9.48
N VAL A 387 -0.50 -4.25 8.99
CA VAL A 387 -0.26 -5.63 9.42
C VAL A 387 0.12 -6.47 8.20
N SER A 388 1.06 -7.39 8.35
CA SER A 388 1.43 -8.25 7.22
C SER A 388 0.25 -9.08 6.72
N PHE A 389 -0.02 -9.00 5.43
CA PHE A 389 -1.01 -9.84 4.74
C PHE A 389 -0.43 -11.20 4.29
N LEU A 390 0.87 -11.46 4.45
CA LEU A 390 1.49 -12.68 3.93
C LEU A 390 0.88 -13.95 4.51
N PRO A 391 0.62 -14.09 5.83
CA PRO A 391 0.00 -15.30 6.36
C PRO A 391 -1.37 -15.59 5.73
N LEU A 392 -2.13 -14.53 5.40
CA LEU A 392 -3.42 -14.62 4.74
C LEU A 392 -3.24 -14.98 3.24
N ALA A 393 -2.34 -14.30 2.54
CA ALA A 393 -2.05 -14.59 1.13
C ALA A 393 -1.48 -15.99 0.91
N GLU A 394 -0.68 -16.49 1.83
CA GLU A 394 -0.13 -17.86 1.82
C GLU A 394 -1.15 -18.92 2.29
N GLN A 395 -2.38 -18.52 2.60
CA GLN A 395 -3.47 -19.37 3.15
C GLN A 395 -3.10 -20.12 4.43
N LYS A 396 -2.19 -19.57 5.25
CA LYS A 396 -1.82 -20.11 6.56
C LYS A 396 -2.84 -19.79 7.64
N VAL A 397 -3.58 -18.72 7.45
CA VAL A 397 -4.64 -18.25 8.34
C VAL A 397 -5.83 -17.76 7.50
N ASP A 398 -7.03 -17.82 8.08
CA ASP A 398 -8.26 -17.24 7.50
C ASP A 398 -8.86 -16.23 8.50
N VAL A 399 -8.09 -15.22 8.85
CA VAL A 399 -8.53 -14.10 9.69
C VAL A 399 -8.16 -12.79 9.02
N ALA A 400 -9.01 -11.77 9.19
CA ALA A 400 -8.73 -10.44 8.69
C ALA A 400 -7.43 -9.90 9.31
N THR A 401 -6.62 -9.20 8.51
CA THR A 401 -5.43 -8.50 8.98
C THR A 401 -5.80 -7.38 9.96
N HIS A 402 -6.93 -6.74 9.72
CA HIS A 402 -7.47 -5.66 10.54
C HIS A 402 -8.83 -6.04 11.10
N LYS A 403 -9.03 -5.78 12.40
CA LYS A 403 -10.37 -5.79 12.98
C LYS A 403 -11.20 -4.65 12.41
N GLN A 404 -10.57 -3.47 12.27
CA GLN A 404 -11.20 -2.26 11.76
C GLN A 404 -10.27 -1.49 10.85
N LEU A 405 -10.84 -0.76 9.89
CA LEU A 405 -10.16 0.22 9.06
C LEU A 405 -10.83 1.58 9.25
N PHE A 406 -10.01 2.64 9.20
CA PHE A 406 -10.43 4.01 9.49
C PHE A 406 -10.03 4.97 8.37
N TRP A 407 -10.82 6.00 8.18
CA TRP A 407 -10.56 7.05 7.19
C TRP A 407 -10.91 8.42 7.75
N ARG A 408 -10.10 9.42 7.40
CA ARG A 408 -10.33 10.84 7.63
C ARG A 408 -9.91 11.62 6.38
N PHE A 409 -10.80 12.48 5.87
CA PHE A 409 -10.49 13.34 4.74
C PHE A 409 -11.33 14.63 4.76
N GLY A 410 -10.75 15.74 5.18
CA GLY A 410 -11.48 16.98 5.43
C GLY A 410 -12.58 16.77 6.46
N ALA A 411 -13.82 17.11 6.12
CA ALA A 411 -14.98 16.85 6.98
C ALA A 411 -15.51 15.43 6.93
N GLN A 412 -15.00 14.60 6.03
CA GLN A 412 -15.45 13.22 5.83
C GLN A 412 -14.69 12.27 6.76
N TRP A 413 -15.36 11.23 7.18
CA TRP A 413 -14.74 10.15 7.92
C TRP A 413 -15.50 8.84 7.73
N ALA A 414 -14.83 7.72 7.94
CA ALA A 414 -15.47 6.41 7.96
C ALA A 414 -14.72 5.45 8.89
N VAL A 415 -15.45 4.43 9.34
CA VAL A 415 -14.90 3.24 9.99
C VAL A 415 -15.57 2.01 9.40
N ARG A 416 -14.78 0.99 9.10
CA ARG A 416 -15.27 -0.34 8.73
C ARG A 416 -14.91 -1.32 9.84
N ASP A 417 -15.90 -2.06 10.34
CA ASP A 417 -15.75 -3.18 11.28
C ASP A 417 -16.40 -4.42 10.62
N GLU A 418 -15.57 -5.38 10.21
CA GLU A 418 -16.02 -6.53 9.41
C GLU A 418 -16.78 -6.11 8.15
N ASN A 419 -18.10 -6.38 8.08
CA ASN A 419 -18.95 -6.03 6.96
C ASN A 419 -19.71 -4.71 7.16
N TRP A 420 -19.68 -4.14 8.34
CA TRP A 420 -20.35 -2.88 8.62
C TRP A 420 -19.44 -1.69 8.38
N LYS A 421 -19.97 -0.69 7.71
CA LYS A 421 -19.26 0.58 7.49
C LYS A 421 -20.14 1.75 7.92
N LEU A 422 -19.65 2.53 8.88
CA LEU A 422 -20.24 3.80 9.25
C LEU A 422 -19.43 4.92 8.59
N ALA A 423 -20.11 5.82 7.86
CA ALA A 423 -19.44 6.87 7.12
C ALA A 423 -20.17 8.21 7.17
N LEU A 424 -19.44 9.29 7.43
CA LEU A 424 -19.89 10.66 7.17
C LEU A 424 -19.30 11.10 5.83
N THR A 425 -20.14 11.13 4.81
CA THR A 425 -19.76 11.30 3.40
C THR A 425 -19.91 12.76 2.94
N PRO A 426 -19.45 13.13 1.72
CA PRO A 426 -19.54 14.50 1.25
C PRO A 426 -20.97 15.08 1.30
N GLY A 427 -21.15 16.19 1.99
CA GLY A 427 -22.42 16.88 2.10
C GLY A 427 -23.43 16.28 3.09
N ALA A 428 -23.14 15.11 3.69
CA ALA A 428 -23.98 14.52 4.73
C ALA A 428 -23.86 15.31 6.05
N LYS A 429 -24.95 15.35 6.82
CA LYS A 429 -25.00 15.98 8.16
C LYS A 429 -24.83 14.97 9.29
N THR A 430 -25.18 13.72 9.02
CA THR A 430 -25.10 12.60 9.95
C THR A 430 -24.44 11.43 9.26
N PRO A 431 -23.71 10.58 9.98
CA PRO A 431 -23.15 9.39 9.40
C PRO A 431 -24.27 8.38 9.05
N ALA A 432 -24.04 7.59 7.99
CA ALA A 432 -24.92 6.51 7.55
C ALA A 432 -24.19 5.16 7.74
N LEU A 433 -24.95 4.10 8.00
CA LEU A 433 -24.44 2.75 8.27
C LEU A 433 -24.80 1.80 7.12
N TYR A 434 -23.79 1.13 6.55
CA TYR A 434 -23.94 0.24 5.41
C TYR A 434 -23.51 -1.19 5.72
N ASP A 435 -24.22 -2.19 5.23
CA ASP A 435 -23.83 -3.61 5.25
C ASP A 435 -23.14 -3.97 3.92
N LEU A 436 -21.83 -3.92 3.89
CA LEU A 436 -21.02 -4.21 2.69
C LEU A 436 -21.06 -5.68 2.24
N SER A 437 -21.61 -6.59 3.03
CA SER A 437 -21.77 -7.99 2.60
C SER A 437 -22.88 -8.14 1.55
N ASN A 438 -23.87 -7.26 1.56
CA ASN A 438 -25.04 -7.30 0.67
C ASN A 438 -25.18 -6.04 -0.19
N ASP A 439 -24.54 -4.93 0.20
CA ASP A 439 -24.67 -3.61 -0.42
C ASP A 439 -23.30 -2.89 -0.54
N ILE A 440 -22.45 -3.41 -1.44
CA ILE A 440 -21.15 -2.77 -1.72
C ILE A 440 -21.26 -1.40 -2.42
N GLY A 441 -22.47 -1.07 -2.90
CA GLY A 441 -22.82 0.20 -3.52
C GLY A 441 -23.28 1.26 -2.53
N GLU A 442 -23.35 0.94 -1.22
CA GLU A 442 -23.69 1.89 -0.16
C GLU A 442 -25.00 2.65 -0.44
N THR A 443 -26.05 1.89 -0.81
CA THR A 443 -27.35 2.43 -1.25
C THR A 443 -28.40 2.49 -0.14
N THR A 444 -28.25 1.65 0.91
CA THR A 444 -29.22 1.49 1.98
C THR A 444 -28.61 1.86 3.33
N ASP A 445 -29.15 2.89 3.97
CA ASP A 445 -28.73 3.32 5.31
C ASP A 445 -29.48 2.55 6.39
N HIS A 446 -28.76 1.81 7.21
CA HIS A 446 -29.27 1.01 8.35
C HIS A 446 -29.06 1.71 9.70
N ALA A 447 -28.64 2.98 9.76
CA ALA A 447 -28.32 3.66 11.01
C ALA A 447 -29.49 3.70 12.01
N ALA A 448 -30.73 3.88 11.52
CA ALA A 448 -31.91 3.90 12.36
C ALA A 448 -32.29 2.52 12.94
N GLU A 449 -31.86 1.44 12.28
CA GLU A 449 -32.14 0.05 12.69
C GLU A 449 -31.12 -0.46 13.72
N HIS A 450 -29.91 0.13 13.73
CA HIS A 450 -28.77 -0.29 14.56
C HIS A 450 -28.10 0.87 15.33
N PRO A 451 -28.86 1.64 16.15
CA PRO A 451 -28.33 2.83 16.83
C PRO A 451 -27.16 2.50 17.78
N GLU A 452 -27.16 1.33 18.41
CA GLU A 452 -26.06 0.88 19.28
C GLU A 452 -24.77 0.61 18.49
N LEU A 453 -24.87 0.09 17.27
CA LEU A 453 -23.71 -0.13 16.39
C LEU A 453 -23.17 1.21 15.88
N VAL A 454 -24.05 2.15 15.54
CA VAL A 454 -23.66 3.52 15.18
C VAL A 454 -22.89 4.17 16.32
N ALA A 455 -23.39 4.09 17.56
CA ALA A 455 -22.72 4.65 18.73
C ALA A 455 -21.34 4.00 18.98
N LYS A 456 -21.27 2.66 18.90
CA LYS A 456 -20.03 1.89 19.05
C LYS A 456 -19.01 2.33 18.01
N LEU A 457 -19.32 2.30 16.71
CA LEU A 457 -18.41 2.61 15.62
C LEU A 457 -17.96 4.08 15.65
N THR A 458 -18.86 4.98 16.05
CA THR A 458 -18.53 6.40 16.26
C THR A 458 -17.47 6.56 17.35
N SER A 459 -17.67 5.88 18.53
CA SER A 459 -16.69 5.93 19.62
C SER A 459 -15.34 5.35 19.21
N GLU A 460 -15.32 4.23 18.49
CA GLU A 460 -14.12 3.57 18.02
C GLU A 460 -13.34 4.45 17.02
N TRP A 461 -14.05 5.15 16.11
CA TRP A 461 -13.43 6.11 15.20
C TRP A 461 -12.85 7.31 15.97
N GLN A 462 -13.58 7.83 16.98
CA GLN A 462 -13.10 8.93 17.82
C GLN A 462 -11.84 8.53 18.61
N ASP A 463 -11.81 7.31 19.15
CA ASP A 463 -10.65 6.79 19.88
C ASP A 463 -9.42 6.68 18.96
N TRP A 464 -9.58 6.12 17.75
CA TRP A 464 -8.52 6.11 16.75
C TRP A 464 -8.04 7.51 16.37
N ASN A 465 -8.98 8.47 16.24
CA ASN A 465 -8.67 9.84 15.82
C ASN A 465 -7.93 10.66 16.90
N LYS A 466 -8.01 10.28 18.19
CA LYS A 466 -7.26 10.93 19.27
C LYS A 466 -5.75 10.84 19.09
N ASP A 467 -5.28 9.75 18.49
CA ASP A 467 -3.86 9.51 18.23
C ASP A 467 -3.34 10.18 16.95
N ASN A 468 -4.23 10.81 16.20
CA ASN A 468 -3.89 11.53 14.97
C ASN A 468 -3.51 12.98 15.28
N VAL A 469 -2.66 13.53 14.42
CA VAL A 469 -2.32 14.97 14.48
C VAL A 469 -3.17 15.76 13.51
N ASP A 470 -3.18 17.08 13.65
CA ASP A 470 -3.83 17.96 12.70
C ASP A 470 -3.08 17.97 11.37
N PRO A 471 -3.77 18.17 10.24
CA PRO A 471 -3.11 18.28 8.94
C PRO A 471 -2.01 19.35 8.96
N ARG A 472 -0.80 18.99 8.50
CA ARG A 472 0.34 19.93 8.45
C ARG A 472 0.12 21.05 7.44
N TRP A 473 -0.71 20.85 6.46
CA TRP A 473 -1.20 21.86 5.50
C TRP A 473 -2.64 21.54 5.11
N VAL A 474 -3.39 22.58 4.79
CA VAL A 474 -4.79 22.48 4.33
C VAL A 474 -4.95 23.27 3.04
N PRO A 475 -5.22 22.61 1.90
CA PRO A 475 -5.45 23.30 0.64
C PRO A 475 -6.61 24.29 0.72
N PRO A 476 -6.62 25.37 -0.11
CA PRO A 476 -7.67 26.42 -0.05
C PRO A 476 -9.10 25.90 -0.10
N GLY A 477 -9.36 24.83 -0.87
CA GLY A 477 -10.69 24.21 -1.00
C GLY A 477 -11.20 23.53 0.27
N PHE A 478 -10.32 23.26 1.26
CA PHE A 478 -10.65 22.58 2.50
C PHE A 478 -10.57 23.50 3.75
N ARG A 479 -10.02 24.70 3.64
CA ARG A 479 -9.76 25.62 4.78
C ARG A 479 -11.00 26.00 5.59
N ASN A 480 -12.17 26.00 4.97
CA ASN A 480 -13.44 26.34 5.63
C ASN A 480 -14.27 25.10 5.99
N GLN A 481 -13.71 23.91 5.88
CA GLN A 481 -14.37 22.69 6.33
C GLN A 481 -13.99 22.44 7.79
N PRO A 482 -14.95 22.06 8.65
CA PRO A 482 -14.62 21.67 10.02
C PRO A 482 -13.67 20.47 9.99
N THR A 483 -12.64 20.51 10.83
CA THR A 483 -11.82 19.32 11.05
C THR A 483 -12.64 18.28 11.82
N PRO A 484 -12.41 16.99 11.65
CA PRO A 484 -13.14 15.95 12.39
C PRO A 484 -13.06 16.07 13.91
N ARG A 485 -12.07 16.80 14.46
CA ARG A 485 -11.97 17.11 15.89
C ARG A 485 -13.01 18.15 16.34
N GLU A 486 -13.49 18.97 15.42
CA GLU A 486 -14.45 20.05 15.66
C GLU A 486 -15.89 19.65 15.36
N ILE A 487 -16.10 18.49 14.73
CA ILE A 487 -17.44 17.99 14.42
C ILE A 487 -18.06 17.48 15.74
N PRO A 488 -19.01 18.21 16.33
CA PRO A 488 -19.75 17.70 17.50
C PRO A 488 -20.59 16.52 17.02
N ILE A 489 -20.20 15.32 17.38
CA ILE A 489 -21.09 14.17 17.25
C ILE A 489 -22.15 14.43 18.32
N LYS A 490 -23.36 14.79 17.90
CA LYS A 490 -24.49 14.92 18.83
C LYS A 490 -24.65 13.56 19.50
N GLU A 491 -24.30 13.51 20.79
CA GLU A 491 -24.81 12.46 21.66
C GLU A 491 -26.34 12.48 21.49
N SER A 492 -26.91 11.32 21.23
CA SER A 492 -28.35 11.18 21.12
C SER A 492 -28.97 11.65 22.46
N ASP A 493 -29.59 12.82 22.46
CA ASP A 493 -30.34 13.38 23.59
C ASP A 493 -31.61 12.56 23.88
N GLU A 494 -31.53 11.24 23.93
CA GLU A 494 -32.67 10.35 24.26
C GLU A 494 -32.35 9.29 25.32
N ALA A 495 -31.46 9.56 26.24
CA ALA A 495 -31.31 8.72 27.45
C ALA A 495 -31.76 9.44 28.72
N ALA A 496 -32.69 10.41 28.60
CA ALA A 496 -33.28 11.08 29.77
C ALA A 496 -34.72 11.47 29.50
N LYS A 497 -35.64 10.49 29.50
CA LYS A 497 -37.04 10.68 29.94
C LYS A 497 -37.65 9.36 30.42
#